data_8d7212aa3ae1fd7dd3997ace9f2330c2
#
_entry.id   8d7212aa3ae1fd7dd3997ace9f2330c2
#
_cell.length_a   1.000
_cell.length_b   1.000
_cell.length_c   1.000
_cell.angle_alpha   90.00
_cell.angle_beta   90.00
_cell.angle_gamma   90.00
#
_symmetry.space_group_name_H-M   'P 1'
#
loop_
_entity.id
_entity.type
_entity.pdbx_description
1 polymer ?
#
loop_
_entity_poly.entity_id
_entity_poly.type
_entity_poly.pdbx_seq_one_letter_code
_entity_poly.pdbx_strand_id
1 'polypeptide(L)'
;MNKVDLEVLKSIYKDIENSHLEAIPIICEALNVSEDKIEKIELLKKGMTNNSFIFTVNNVRYIMRIPGEGTSELIDRVQEAEVYSLIKDKNICDDLIYINAENGYKITKFIENSRNCDDKNNDDLRICMEKIKELHSLGLEVGHEFDVFEKIDFYESLWKNKNSIYPDYKEVKANIFSLRDFIEKNRKPKCLTHIDANCDNFLISPDGSLRLIDWEYASMQDPDIDIAMFCIYSLYDKEQIDNLIDIYFNGQVDEVIKNKIYAYIASCGLLWSNWCEYKLDFGVHFGEYATKQYEYARDYYKIVKEWLDKNR
;
A
#
# COMPACT_ATOMS: atom_id res chain seq x y z
N MET A 1 2.53 -3.28 33.77
CA MET A 1 2.91 -2.24 32.80
C MET A 1 4.21 -1.59 33.31
N ASN A 2 5.31 -1.77 32.60
CA ASN A 2 6.61 -1.24 33.01
C ASN A 2 6.63 0.29 32.85
N LYS A 3 7.49 0.98 33.64
CA LYS A 3 7.65 2.45 33.58
C LYS A 3 7.96 2.96 32.15
N VAL A 4 8.67 2.16 31.36
CA VAL A 4 9.01 2.44 29.96
C VAL A 4 7.75 2.46 29.08
N ASP A 5 6.80 1.54 29.28
CA ASP A 5 5.56 1.47 28.51
C ASP A 5 4.66 2.71 28.74
N LEU A 6 4.70 3.26 29.96
CA LEU A 6 3.91 4.43 30.32
C LEU A 6 4.46 5.74 29.75
N GLU A 7 5.78 5.87 29.62
CA GLU A 7 6.43 7.05 29.00
C GLU A 7 6.27 7.05 27.49
N VAL A 8 6.37 5.88 26.85
CA VAL A 8 6.12 5.71 25.42
C VAL A 8 4.66 6.04 25.08
N LEU A 9 3.70 5.53 25.89
CA LEU A 9 2.29 5.88 25.71
C LEU A 9 2.03 7.37 25.89
N LYS A 10 2.65 8.01 26.88
CA LYS A 10 2.51 9.47 27.10
C LYS A 10 3.11 10.29 25.96
N SER A 11 4.23 9.86 25.40
CA SER A 11 4.82 10.50 24.20
C SER A 11 3.89 10.39 23.00
N ILE A 12 3.35 9.19 22.74
CA ILE A 12 2.40 8.94 21.66
C ILE A 12 1.13 9.81 21.84
N TYR A 13 0.57 9.90 23.05
CA TYR A 13 -0.59 10.75 23.33
C TYR A 13 -0.30 12.23 23.13
N LYS A 14 0.90 12.70 23.50
CA LYS A 14 1.30 14.09 23.33
C LYS A 14 1.53 14.46 21.87
N ASP A 15 2.09 13.54 21.08
CA ASP A 15 2.29 13.73 19.64
C ASP A 15 0.96 13.75 18.89
N ILE A 16 0.00 12.92 19.31
CA ILE A 16 -1.37 12.92 18.82
C ILE A 16 -2.11 14.23 19.16
N GLU A 17 -1.99 14.70 20.40
CA GLU A 17 -2.59 15.98 20.82
C GLU A 17 -2.02 17.17 20.06
N ASN A 18 -0.71 17.22 19.81
CA ASN A 18 -0.08 18.25 19.01
C ASN A 18 -0.55 18.18 17.54
N SER A 19 -0.64 16.99 16.97
CA SER A 19 -1.13 16.78 15.61
C SER A 19 -2.59 17.24 15.42
N HIS A 20 -3.44 17.07 16.44
CA HIS A 20 -4.81 17.58 16.42
C HIS A 20 -4.83 19.11 16.36
N LEU A 21 -4.00 19.78 17.17
CA LEU A 21 -3.96 21.23 17.21
C LEU A 21 -3.49 21.85 15.88
N GLU A 22 -2.56 21.21 15.19
CA GLU A 22 -2.10 21.63 13.87
C GLU A 22 -3.13 21.39 12.77
N ALA A 23 -3.99 20.38 12.90
CA ALA A 23 -4.99 20.04 11.91
C ALA A 23 -6.24 20.92 11.95
N ILE A 24 -6.59 21.48 13.11
CA ILE A 24 -7.81 22.30 13.28
C ILE A 24 -7.88 23.48 12.29
N PRO A 25 -6.83 24.31 12.13
CA PRO A 25 -6.86 25.41 11.16
C PRO A 25 -7.07 24.93 9.72
N ILE A 26 -6.46 23.80 9.36
CA ILE A 26 -6.58 23.18 8.02
C ILE A 26 -8.01 22.71 7.78
N ILE A 27 -8.63 22.05 8.77
CA ILE A 27 -10.03 21.62 8.71
C ILE A 27 -10.96 22.82 8.53
N CYS A 28 -10.74 23.88 9.31
CA CYS A 28 -11.55 25.11 9.21
C CYS A 28 -11.46 25.72 7.82
N GLU A 29 -10.28 25.81 7.25
CA GLU A 29 -10.06 26.36 5.90
C GLU A 29 -10.66 25.45 4.83
N ALA A 30 -10.35 24.14 4.84
CA ALA A 30 -10.78 23.19 3.82
C ALA A 30 -12.31 23.04 3.75
N LEU A 31 -12.99 23.08 4.90
CA LEU A 31 -14.45 22.95 4.99
C LEU A 31 -15.18 24.30 5.10
N ASN A 32 -14.43 25.41 5.15
CA ASN A 32 -14.97 26.78 5.35
C ASN A 32 -15.90 26.86 6.58
N VAL A 33 -15.42 26.41 7.72
CA VAL A 33 -16.15 26.41 9.01
C VAL A 33 -15.32 27.00 10.12
N SER A 34 -15.97 27.46 11.21
CA SER A 34 -15.29 27.84 12.43
C SER A 34 -15.01 26.62 13.32
N GLU A 35 -14.02 26.73 14.19
CA GLU A 35 -13.57 25.66 15.08
C GLU A 35 -14.69 25.04 15.93
N ASP A 36 -15.65 25.88 16.40
CA ASP A 36 -16.79 25.43 17.19
C ASP A 36 -17.75 24.47 16.45
N LYS A 37 -17.57 24.32 15.14
CA LYS A 37 -18.33 23.35 14.29
C LYS A 37 -17.65 21.99 14.18
N ILE A 38 -16.42 21.86 14.67
CA ILE A 38 -15.70 20.59 14.66
C ILE A 38 -16.09 19.81 15.90
N GLU A 39 -16.71 18.66 15.70
CA GLU A 39 -17.23 17.81 16.77
C GLU A 39 -16.62 16.42 16.70
N LYS A 40 -16.61 15.70 17.84
CA LYS A 40 -16.33 14.25 17.94
C LYS A 40 -15.03 13.86 17.25
N ILE A 41 -13.92 14.48 17.66
CA ILE A 41 -12.61 14.06 17.18
C ILE A 41 -12.25 12.72 17.82
N GLU A 42 -12.09 11.68 17.01
CA GLU A 42 -11.79 10.31 17.42
C GLU A 42 -10.55 9.81 16.68
N LEU A 43 -9.59 9.25 17.42
CA LEU A 43 -8.40 8.67 16.79
C LEU A 43 -8.79 7.42 15.99
N LEU A 44 -8.44 7.41 14.70
CA LEU A 44 -8.43 6.18 13.92
C LEU A 44 -7.24 5.31 14.36
N LYS A 45 -7.43 3.98 14.35
CA LYS A 45 -6.35 3.04 14.62
C LYS A 45 -5.12 3.46 13.82
N LYS A 46 -3.97 3.60 14.50
CA LYS A 46 -2.71 4.02 13.88
C LYS A 46 -2.38 3.13 12.69
N GLY A 47 -2.34 3.68 11.49
CA GLY A 47 -1.82 3.02 10.30
C GLY A 47 -0.30 2.79 10.43
N MET A 48 0.28 2.02 9.50
CA MET A 48 1.72 1.76 9.51
C MET A 48 2.55 3.00 9.14
N THR A 49 1.97 3.93 8.40
CA THR A 49 2.65 5.09 7.81
C THR A 49 2.11 6.44 8.25
N ASN A 50 0.82 6.54 8.53
CA ASN A 50 0.14 7.82 8.75
C ASN A 50 -0.59 7.86 10.10
N ASN A 51 -0.75 9.06 10.66
CA ASN A 51 -1.64 9.34 11.78
C ASN A 51 -2.98 9.83 11.22
N SER A 52 -4.08 9.20 11.63
CA SER A 52 -5.39 9.57 11.11
C SER A 52 -6.40 9.70 12.25
N PHE A 53 -7.32 10.62 12.11
CA PHE A 53 -8.45 10.76 13.01
C PHE A 53 -9.74 11.11 12.27
N ILE A 54 -10.86 10.66 12.84
CA ILE A 54 -12.20 10.99 12.39
C ILE A 54 -12.66 12.25 13.11
N PHE A 55 -13.32 13.14 12.41
CA PHE A 55 -13.99 14.28 13.00
C PHE A 55 -15.34 14.52 12.31
N THR A 56 -16.25 15.24 12.98
CA THR A 56 -17.59 15.53 12.46
C THR A 56 -17.76 17.02 12.27
N VAL A 57 -18.31 17.41 11.11
CA VAL A 57 -18.75 18.79 10.84
C VAL A 57 -20.14 18.73 10.20
N ASN A 58 -21.10 19.45 10.76
CA ASN A 58 -22.50 19.49 10.28
C ASN A 58 -23.12 18.08 10.09
N ASN A 59 -22.92 17.18 11.04
CA ASN A 59 -23.35 15.78 11.01
C ASN A 59 -22.73 14.91 9.90
N VAL A 60 -21.69 15.37 9.21
CA VAL A 60 -20.91 14.59 8.25
C VAL A 60 -19.58 14.23 8.87
N ARG A 61 -19.20 12.96 8.77
CA ARG A 61 -17.89 12.48 9.25
C ARG A 61 -16.85 12.60 8.15
N TYR A 62 -15.64 12.93 8.57
CA TYR A 62 -14.45 13.08 7.72
C TYR A 62 -13.27 12.36 8.37
N ILE A 63 -12.27 12.05 7.55
CA ILE A 63 -10.97 11.57 8.00
C ILE A 63 -9.94 12.65 7.69
N MET A 64 -9.16 13.03 8.69
CA MET A 64 -7.92 13.80 8.54
C MET A 64 -6.74 12.84 8.62
N ARG A 65 -5.88 12.84 7.61
CA ARG A 65 -4.60 12.12 7.59
C ARG A 65 -3.46 13.12 7.71
N ILE A 66 -2.57 12.83 8.65
CA ILE A 66 -1.31 13.53 8.86
C ILE A 66 -0.19 12.52 8.62
N PRO A 67 0.81 12.81 7.76
CA PRO A 67 1.94 11.92 7.56
C PRO A 67 2.67 11.59 8.86
N GLY A 68 3.00 10.32 9.05
CA GLY A 68 3.77 9.85 10.19
C GLY A 68 5.26 10.10 10.03
N GLU A 69 6.01 9.94 11.11
CA GLU A 69 7.47 10.11 11.14
C GLU A 69 8.16 9.17 10.13
N GLY A 70 9.12 9.71 9.37
CA GLY A 70 9.90 8.98 8.36
C GLY A 70 9.13 8.63 7.10
N THR A 71 7.92 9.18 6.86
CA THR A 71 7.18 8.96 5.60
C THR A 71 7.56 9.94 4.51
N SER A 72 8.06 11.13 4.86
CA SER A 72 8.49 12.16 3.89
C SER A 72 9.62 11.71 2.96
N GLU A 73 10.44 10.75 3.39
CA GLU A 73 11.52 10.17 2.59
C GLU A 73 11.03 9.04 1.67
N LEU A 74 9.87 8.46 1.98
CA LEU A 74 9.31 7.30 1.28
C LEU A 74 8.26 7.67 0.25
N ILE A 75 7.46 8.71 0.54
CA ILE A 75 6.26 9.08 -0.22
C ILE A 75 6.44 10.46 -0.83
N ASP A 76 6.27 10.53 -2.15
CA ASP A 76 6.19 11.78 -2.88
C ASP A 76 4.74 12.31 -2.84
N ARG A 77 4.50 13.35 -2.05
CA ARG A 77 3.16 13.92 -1.84
C ARG A 77 2.63 14.67 -3.06
N VAL A 78 3.52 15.13 -3.94
CA VAL A 78 3.12 15.73 -5.22
C VAL A 78 2.53 14.67 -6.14
N GLN A 79 3.17 13.49 -6.21
CA GLN A 79 2.67 12.35 -6.98
C GLN A 79 1.31 11.85 -6.46
N GLU A 80 1.15 11.73 -5.15
CA GLU A 80 -0.15 11.37 -4.57
C GLU A 80 -1.25 12.39 -4.94
N ALA A 81 -0.96 13.68 -4.85
CA ALA A 81 -1.93 14.72 -5.23
C ALA A 81 -2.25 14.70 -6.74
N GLU A 82 -1.27 14.41 -7.61
CA GLU A 82 -1.48 14.20 -9.04
C GLU A 82 -2.45 13.03 -9.29
N VAL A 83 -2.23 11.89 -8.66
CA VAL A 83 -3.11 10.72 -8.76
C VAL A 83 -4.54 11.08 -8.35
N TYR A 84 -4.74 11.68 -7.17
CA TYR A 84 -6.08 12.08 -6.71
C TYR A 84 -6.76 13.05 -7.67
N SER A 85 -6.02 13.93 -8.33
CA SER A 85 -6.59 14.86 -9.31
C SER A 85 -7.24 14.15 -10.50
N LEU A 86 -6.73 12.95 -10.86
CA LEU A 86 -7.21 12.15 -11.97
C LEU A 86 -8.36 11.21 -11.59
N ILE A 87 -8.34 10.68 -10.35
CA ILE A 87 -9.27 9.61 -9.94
C ILE A 87 -10.50 10.10 -9.18
N LYS A 88 -10.48 11.30 -8.57
CA LYS A 88 -11.53 11.82 -7.66
C LYS A 88 -12.95 11.76 -8.22
N ASP A 89 -13.11 11.91 -9.54
CA ASP A 89 -14.41 11.90 -10.22
C ASP A 89 -14.73 10.56 -10.91
N LYS A 90 -13.94 9.52 -10.66
CA LYS A 90 -14.09 8.21 -11.32
C LYS A 90 -14.88 7.18 -10.51
N ASN A 91 -15.38 7.55 -9.34
CA ASN A 91 -16.11 6.65 -8.46
C ASN A 91 -15.30 5.39 -8.03
N ILE A 92 -13.98 5.54 -7.96
CA ILE A 92 -13.05 4.46 -7.64
C ILE A 92 -12.35 4.67 -6.30
N CYS A 93 -12.15 5.92 -5.88
CA CYS A 93 -11.49 6.30 -4.62
C CYS A 93 -12.48 6.87 -3.61
N ASP A 94 -11.99 7.16 -2.41
CA ASP A 94 -12.67 7.96 -1.40
C ASP A 94 -12.92 9.40 -1.87
N ASP A 95 -13.94 10.04 -1.30
CA ASP A 95 -14.31 11.42 -1.65
C ASP A 95 -13.26 12.40 -1.09
N LEU A 96 -12.36 12.88 -1.92
CA LEU A 96 -11.33 13.85 -1.55
C LEU A 96 -11.94 15.22 -1.30
N ILE A 97 -11.66 15.81 -0.13
CA ILE A 97 -12.03 17.18 0.24
C ILE A 97 -10.83 18.12 0.13
N TYR A 98 -9.68 17.66 0.63
CA TYR A 98 -8.46 18.45 0.67
C TYR A 98 -7.24 17.55 0.58
N ILE A 99 -6.23 17.99 -0.14
CA ILE A 99 -4.90 17.40 -0.15
C ILE A 99 -3.86 18.50 -0.35
N ASN A 100 -2.80 18.45 0.44
CA ASN A 100 -1.68 19.37 0.32
C ASN A 100 -0.44 18.59 -0.15
N ALA A 101 0.04 18.95 -1.34
CA ALA A 101 1.18 18.29 -1.97
C ALA A 101 2.53 18.59 -1.28
N GLU A 102 2.63 19.65 -0.45
CA GLU A 102 3.87 20.02 0.22
C GLU A 102 4.06 19.22 1.52
N ASN A 103 2.99 19.08 2.32
CA ASN A 103 3.06 18.44 3.63
C ASN A 103 2.30 17.10 3.73
N GLY A 104 1.57 16.70 2.69
CA GLY A 104 0.83 15.45 2.63
C GLY A 104 -0.42 15.38 3.51
N TYR A 105 -0.89 16.50 4.06
CA TYR A 105 -2.13 16.53 4.81
C TYR A 105 -3.31 16.30 3.87
N LYS A 106 -4.21 15.39 4.27
CA LYS A 106 -5.34 14.99 3.43
C LYS A 106 -6.63 14.90 4.25
N ILE A 107 -7.72 15.41 3.71
CA ILE A 107 -9.07 15.25 4.25
C ILE A 107 -9.92 14.53 3.23
N THR A 108 -10.54 13.43 3.65
CA THR A 108 -11.52 12.69 2.85
C THR A 108 -12.82 12.54 3.61
N LYS A 109 -13.92 12.33 2.91
CA LYS A 109 -15.18 12.01 3.54
C LYS A 109 -15.16 10.58 4.06
N PHE A 110 -15.65 10.37 5.28
CA PHE A 110 -15.77 9.03 5.86
C PHE A 110 -16.83 8.20 5.09
N ILE A 111 -16.46 6.98 4.72
CA ILE A 111 -17.38 6.05 4.03
C ILE A 111 -18.18 5.29 5.08
N GLU A 112 -19.45 5.69 5.21
CA GLU A 112 -20.33 5.18 6.25
C GLU A 112 -20.69 3.70 6.06
N ASN A 113 -20.69 2.94 7.15
CA ASN A 113 -21.10 1.52 7.19
C ASN A 113 -20.31 0.61 6.25
N SER A 114 -19.17 1.07 5.73
CA SER A 114 -18.27 0.21 4.97
C SER A 114 -17.53 -0.77 5.86
N ARG A 115 -17.12 -1.88 5.29
CA ARG A 115 -16.18 -2.84 5.88
C ARG A 115 -14.99 -3.06 4.94
N ASN A 116 -13.90 -3.52 5.48
CA ASN A 116 -12.76 -3.95 4.68
C ASN A 116 -13.06 -5.26 3.95
N CYS A 117 -12.28 -5.55 2.92
CA CYS A 117 -12.27 -6.85 2.26
C CYS A 117 -11.89 -7.94 3.27
N ASP A 118 -12.61 -9.06 3.26
CA ASP A 118 -12.18 -10.30 3.91
C ASP A 118 -11.33 -11.10 2.92
N ASP A 119 -10.03 -11.15 3.15
CA ASP A 119 -9.05 -11.81 2.30
C ASP A 119 -9.21 -13.35 2.19
N LYS A 120 -10.13 -13.92 2.97
CA LYS A 120 -10.51 -15.35 2.93
C LYS A 120 -11.83 -15.60 2.25
N ASN A 121 -12.55 -14.55 1.88
CA ASN A 121 -13.86 -14.66 1.23
C ASN A 121 -13.72 -14.48 -0.29
N ASN A 122 -13.93 -15.54 -1.04
CA ASN A 122 -13.81 -15.52 -2.51
C ASN A 122 -14.75 -14.53 -3.19
N ASP A 123 -15.90 -14.20 -2.62
CA ASP A 123 -16.80 -13.20 -3.21
C ASP A 123 -16.24 -11.80 -3.03
N ASP A 124 -15.63 -11.49 -1.87
CA ASP A 124 -14.92 -10.25 -1.67
C ASP A 124 -13.70 -10.15 -2.60
N LEU A 125 -12.92 -11.24 -2.74
CA LEU A 125 -11.77 -11.27 -3.66
C LEU A 125 -12.18 -10.99 -5.10
N ARG A 126 -13.32 -11.53 -5.58
CA ARG A 126 -13.84 -11.24 -6.93
C ARG A 126 -14.14 -9.76 -7.10
N ILE A 127 -14.85 -9.15 -6.16
CA ILE A 127 -15.22 -7.73 -6.20
C ILE A 127 -13.94 -6.87 -6.19
N CYS A 128 -12.96 -7.20 -5.36
CA CYS A 128 -11.68 -6.48 -5.30
C CYS A 128 -10.90 -6.60 -6.61
N MET A 129 -10.81 -7.81 -7.17
CA MET A 129 -10.09 -8.02 -8.44
C MET A 129 -10.82 -7.38 -9.63
N GLU A 130 -12.14 -7.31 -9.62
CA GLU A 130 -12.90 -6.54 -10.61
C GLU A 130 -12.63 -5.05 -10.51
N LYS A 131 -12.54 -4.49 -9.28
CA LYS A 131 -12.18 -3.08 -9.06
C LYS A 131 -10.77 -2.76 -9.55
N ILE A 132 -9.80 -3.64 -9.32
CA ILE A 132 -8.43 -3.51 -9.84
C ILE A 132 -8.43 -3.53 -11.38
N LYS A 133 -9.19 -4.43 -12.02
CA LYS A 133 -9.34 -4.44 -13.48
C LYS A 133 -10.00 -3.15 -14.00
N GLU A 134 -11.00 -2.64 -13.30
CA GLU A 134 -11.62 -1.34 -13.63
C GLU A 134 -10.56 -0.24 -13.61
N LEU A 135 -9.76 -0.11 -12.53
CA LEU A 135 -8.66 0.84 -12.43
C LEU A 135 -7.72 0.74 -13.65
N HIS A 136 -7.20 -0.45 -13.92
CA HIS A 136 -6.25 -0.69 -15.01
C HIS A 136 -6.82 -0.35 -16.40
N SER A 137 -8.15 -0.43 -16.57
CA SER A 137 -8.84 -0.16 -17.84
C SER A 137 -9.20 1.32 -18.06
N LEU A 138 -9.04 2.18 -17.06
CA LEU A 138 -9.43 3.61 -17.16
C LEU A 138 -8.56 4.42 -18.12
N GLY A 139 -7.40 3.90 -18.52
CA GLY A 139 -6.47 4.62 -19.39
C GLY A 139 -5.92 5.91 -18.78
N LEU A 140 -5.81 5.95 -17.45
CA LEU A 140 -5.23 7.08 -16.72
C LEU A 140 -3.72 7.00 -16.76
N GLU A 141 -3.07 8.15 -16.95
CA GLU A 141 -1.62 8.27 -17.03
C GLU A 141 -1.13 9.35 -16.05
N VAL A 142 -0.04 9.04 -15.34
CA VAL A 142 0.71 9.96 -14.50
C VAL A 142 2.16 10.02 -14.95
N GLY A 143 2.87 11.09 -14.58
CA GLY A 143 4.24 11.34 -15.03
C GLY A 143 5.31 10.49 -14.33
N HIS A 144 4.94 9.59 -13.43
CA HIS A 144 5.87 8.82 -12.61
C HIS A 144 5.59 7.31 -12.67
N GLU A 145 6.63 6.53 -12.40
CA GLU A 145 6.61 5.07 -12.46
C GLU A 145 7.08 4.46 -11.13
N PHE A 146 6.67 3.23 -10.87
CA PHE A 146 7.12 2.45 -9.73
C PHE A 146 8.05 1.32 -10.22
N ASP A 147 9.36 1.58 -10.33
CA ASP A 147 10.33 0.52 -10.61
C ASP A 147 10.67 -0.22 -9.31
N VAL A 148 10.26 -1.49 -9.23
CA VAL A 148 10.48 -2.34 -8.03
C VAL A 148 11.97 -2.48 -7.70
N PHE A 149 12.83 -2.63 -8.72
CA PHE A 149 14.25 -2.84 -8.53
C PHE A 149 14.96 -1.57 -8.05
N GLU A 150 14.59 -0.41 -8.59
CA GLU A 150 15.08 0.89 -8.10
C GLU A 150 14.60 1.15 -6.66
N LYS A 151 13.37 0.78 -6.32
CA LYS A 151 12.84 0.92 -4.96
C LYS A 151 13.53 -0.04 -3.97
N ILE A 152 13.91 -1.25 -4.39
CA ILE A 152 14.73 -2.16 -3.56
C ILE A 152 16.07 -1.50 -3.21
N ASP A 153 16.78 -0.96 -4.21
CA ASP A 153 18.05 -0.25 -4.00
C ASP A 153 17.86 1.00 -3.13
N PHE A 154 16.80 1.75 -3.38
CA PHE A 154 16.48 2.95 -2.63
C PHE A 154 16.24 2.64 -1.14
N TYR A 155 15.37 1.68 -0.80
CA TYR A 155 15.08 1.36 0.60
C TYR A 155 16.30 0.77 1.32
N GLU A 156 17.12 -0.04 0.64
CA GLU A 156 18.40 -0.49 1.18
C GLU A 156 19.34 0.69 1.49
N SER A 157 19.36 1.71 0.64
CA SER A 157 20.22 2.89 0.82
C SER A 157 19.88 3.70 2.07
N LEU A 158 18.62 3.61 2.54
CA LEU A 158 18.10 4.33 3.70
C LEU A 158 18.49 3.69 5.03
N TRP A 159 18.91 2.41 5.05
CA TRP A 159 19.26 1.73 6.29
C TRP A 159 20.40 2.42 7.01
N LYS A 160 20.25 2.67 8.32
CA LYS A 160 21.33 3.18 9.19
C LYS A 160 22.45 2.16 9.28
N ASN A 161 22.09 0.90 9.46
CA ASN A 161 22.99 -0.23 9.42
C ASN A 161 23.17 -0.66 7.96
N LYS A 162 24.33 -0.49 7.36
CA LYS A 162 24.58 -0.81 5.94
C LYS A 162 24.56 -2.31 5.61
N ASN A 163 24.08 -3.15 6.52
CA ASN A 163 23.93 -4.59 6.35
C ASN A 163 22.52 -5.00 6.79
N SER A 164 21.90 -5.85 5.99
CA SER A 164 20.62 -6.50 6.34
C SER A 164 20.77 -7.40 7.57
N ILE A 165 19.66 -7.59 8.28
CA ILE A 165 19.55 -8.59 9.34
C ILE A 165 19.60 -10.04 8.81
N TYR A 166 19.37 -10.25 7.50
CA TYR A 166 19.41 -11.56 6.86
C TYR A 166 20.81 -11.86 6.32
N PRO A 167 21.47 -12.95 6.76
CA PRO A 167 22.85 -13.25 6.37
C PRO A 167 23.05 -13.53 4.88
N ASP A 168 22.01 -14.04 4.21
CA ASP A 168 22.00 -14.40 2.78
C ASP A 168 21.45 -13.27 1.87
N TYR A 169 21.23 -12.08 2.41
CA TYR A 169 20.59 -10.94 1.70
C TYR A 169 21.24 -10.64 0.34
N LYS A 170 22.58 -10.60 0.28
CA LYS A 170 23.29 -10.28 -0.97
C LYS A 170 23.03 -11.29 -2.08
N GLU A 171 22.94 -12.57 -1.72
CA GLU A 171 22.60 -13.64 -2.65
C GLU A 171 21.13 -13.52 -3.08
N VAL A 172 20.22 -13.35 -2.13
CA VAL A 172 18.78 -13.18 -2.41
C VAL A 172 18.56 -11.98 -3.33
N LYS A 173 19.18 -10.82 -3.03
CA LYS A 173 19.08 -9.63 -3.88
C LYS A 173 19.59 -9.91 -5.32
N ALA A 174 20.76 -10.54 -5.47
CA ALA A 174 21.29 -10.88 -6.79
C ALA A 174 20.33 -11.82 -7.56
N ASN A 175 19.73 -12.78 -6.87
CA ASN A 175 18.76 -13.69 -7.41
C ASN A 175 17.49 -12.95 -7.89
N ILE A 176 16.96 -12.03 -7.09
CA ILE A 176 15.79 -11.20 -7.47
C ILE A 176 16.12 -10.35 -8.69
N PHE A 177 17.28 -9.67 -8.70
CA PHE A 177 17.67 -8.84 -9.85
C PHE A 177 17.85 -9.64 -11.15
N SER A 178 18.17 -10.95 -11.06
CA SER A 178 18.21 -11.83 -12.23
C SER A 178 16.84 -12.09 -12.88
N LEU A 179 15.74 -11.80 -12.19
CA LEU A 179 14.39 -11.91 -12.74
C LEU A 179 13.96 -10.70 -13.57
N ARG A 180 14.72 -9.58 -13.52
CA ARG A 180 14.35 -8.32 -14.17
C ARG A 180 14.09 -8.50 -15.67
N ASP A 181 15.00 -9.14 -16.39
CA ASP A 181 14.87 -9.35 -17.83
C ASP A 181 13.63 -10.19 -18.18
N PHE A 182 13.30 -11.19 -17.35
CA PHE A 182 12.11 -12.01 -17.56
C PHE A 182 10.82 -11.19 -17.37
N ILE A 183 10.76 -10.37 -16.31
CA ILE A 183 9.63 -9.48 -16.05
C ILE A 183 9.47 -8.48 -17.21
N GLU A 184 10.54 -7.76 -17.57
CA GLU A 184 10.52 -6.74 -18.61
C GLU A 184 10.10 -7.28 -19.98
N LYS A 185 10.58 -8.47 -20.33
CA LYS A 185 10.24 -9.14 -21.59
C LYS A 185 8.76 -9.49 -21.70
N ASN A 186 8.12 -9.81 -20.56
CA ASN A 186 6.76 -10.33 -20.51
C ASN A 186 5.75 -9.34 -19.92
N ARG A 187 6.17 -8.10 -19.62
CA ARG A 187 5.28 -7.09 -19.05
C ARG A 187 4.19 -6.68 -20.04
N LYS A 188 3.02 -6.38 -19.51
CA LYS A 188 1.95 -5.70 -20.23
C LYS A 188 2.26 -4.21 -20.38
N PRO A 189 1.54 -3.50 -21.28
CA PRO A 189 1.59 -2.03 -21.28
C PRO A 189 1.30 -1.49 -19.87
N LYS A 190 2.11 -0.52 -19.45
CA LYS A 190 1.93 0.13 -18.16
C LYS A 190 0.58 0.86 -18.10
N CYS A 191 -0.05 0.80 -16.96
CA CYS A 191 -1.25 1.56 -16.63
C CYS A 191 -1.10 2.14 -15.23
N LEU A 192 -2.03 2.99 -14.80
CA LEU A 192 -2.09 3.40 -13.41
C LEU A 192 -2.42 2.20 -12.54
N THR A 193 -1.51 1.84 -11.64
CA THR A 193 -1.63 0.78 -10.65
C THR A 193 -1.71 1.38 -9.25
N HIS A 194 -2.31 0.66 -8.33
CA HIS A 194 -2.43 1.12 -6.94
C HIS A 194 -1.15 0.92 -6.13
N ILE A 195 -0.42 -0.15 -6.41
CA ILE A 195 0.79 -0.62 -5.71
C ILE A 195 0.52 -1.06 -4.27
N ASP A 196 -0.23 -0.30 -3.49
CA ASP A 196 -0.61 -0.65 -2.11
C ASP A 196 -1.98 -1.36 -2.06
N ALA A 197 -2.24 -2.28 -3.00
CA ALA A 197 -3.49 -3.02 -3.11
C ALA A 197 -3.61 -4.11 -2.03
N ASN A 198 -3.76 -3.71 -0.77
CA ASN A 198 -3.98 -4.60 0.37
C ASN A 198 -5.47 -4.63 0.77
N CYS A 199 -5.92 -5.68 1.47
CA CYS A 199 -7.33 -5.88 1.81
C CYS A 199 -7.92 -4.75 2.68
N ASP A 200 -7.11 -4.05 3.48
CA ASP A 200 -7.56 -2.92 4.29
C ASP A 200 -7.88 -1.67 3.47
N ASN A 201 -7.35 -1.56 2.25
CA ASN A 201 -7.59 -0.45 1.34
C ASN A 201 -8.83 -0.63 0.46
N PHE A 202 -9.50 -1.79 0.50
CA PHE A 202 -10.77 -2.03 -0.19
C PHE A 202 -11.94 -1.89 0.77
N LEU A 203 -12.71 -0.81 0.63
CA LEU A 203 -13.88 -0.53 1.45
C LEU A 203 -15.16 -0.91 0.71
N ILE A 204 -15.85 -1.94 1.21
CA ILE A 204 -17.09 -2.48 0.65
C ILE A 204 -18.28 -1.90 1.42
N SER A 205 -19.15 -1.20 0.74
CA SER A 205 -20.38 -0.63 1.31
C SER A 205 -21.52 -1.65 1.31
N PRO A 206 -22.58 -1.47 2.15
CA PRO A 206 -23.72 -2.40 2.20
C PRO A 206 -24.49 -2.58 0.90
N ASP A 207 -24.43 -1.60 -0.01
CA ASP A 207 -25.03 -1.66 -1.34
C ASP A 207 -24.17 -2.41 -2.37
N GLY A 208 -23.01 -2.96 -1.94
CA GLY A 208 -22.06 -3.65 -2.79
C GLY A 208 -21.09 -2.75 -3.55
N SER A 209 -21.20 -1.43 -3.41
CA SER A 209 -20.21 -0.52 -3.99
C SER A 209 -18.88 -0.64 -3.27
N LEU A 210 -17.76 -0.52 -4.02
CA LEU A 210 -16.42 -0.61 -3.49
C LEU A 210 -15.63 0.66 -3.80
N ARG A 211 -14.91 1.15 -2.80
CA ARG A 211 -13.92 2.21 -2.94
C ARG A 211 -12.54 1.69 -2.57
N LEU A 212 -11.55 2.08 -3.35
CA LEU A 212 -10.13 1.82 -3.07
C LEU A 212 -9.52 3.09 -2.49
N ILE A 213 -8.84 2.98 -1.35
CA ILE A 213 -8.29 4.11 -0.61
C ILE A 213 -6.77 4.02 -0.51
N ASP A 214 -6.13 5.11 -0.07
CA ASP A 214 -4.69 5.21 0.21
C ASP A 214 -3.79 5.05 -1.03
N TRP A 215 -3.87 6.02 -1.91
CA TRP A 215 -3.21 6.08 -3.22
C TRP A 215 -1.78 6.63 -3.19
N GLU A 216 -1.12 6.60 -2.03
CA GLU A 216 0.19 7.27 -1.83
C GLU A 216 1.35 6.62 -2.60
N TYR A 217 1.20 5.38 -3.08
CA TYR A 217 2.16 4.67 -3.93
C TYR A 217 1.72 4.51 -5.39
N ALA A 218 0.49 4.93 -5.71
CA ALA A 218 -0.06 4.70 -7.04
C ALA A 218 0.80 5.33 -8.14
N SER A 219 1.10 4.56 -9.18
CA SER A 219 2.09 4.92 -10.21
C SER A 219 1.86 4.11 -11.49
N MET A 220 2.53 4.50 -12.58
CA MET A 220 2.51 3.70 -13.81
C MET A 220 3.34 2.43 -13.64
N GLN A 221 2.70 1.26 -13.81
CA GLN A 221 3.39 -0.05 -13.78
C GLN A 221 2.60 -1.10 -14.59
N ASP A 222 3.20 -2.29 -14.76
CA ASP A 222 2.52 -3.50 -15.25
C ASP A 222 1.35 -3.85 -14.32
N PRO A 223 0.10 -3.99 -14.83
CA PRO A 223 -1.08 -4.28 -14.00
C PRO A 223 -0.95 -5.52 -13.12
N ASP A 224 -0.14 -6.49 -13.50
CA ASP A 224 0.01 -7.73 -12.73
C ASP A 224 0.72 -7.53 -11.37
N ILE A 225 1.34 -6.36 -11.14
CA ILE A 225 1.96 -6.03 -9.85
C ILE A 225 0.92 -5.91 -8.74
N ASP A 226 -0.27 -5.36 -9.01
CA ASP A 226 -1.31 -5.20 -7.99
C ASP A 226 -1.81 -6.56 -7.49
N ILE A 227 -1.81 -7.59 -8.34
CA ILE A 227 -2.12 -8.97 -7.92
C ILE A 227 -1.04 -9.49 -6.95
N ALA A 228 0.24 -9.28 -7.31
CA ALA A 228 1.36 -9.70 -6.48
C ALA A 228 1.34 -8.98 -5.12
N MET A 229 1.07 -7.67 -5.13
CA MET A 229 0.97 -6.87 -3.90
C MET A 229 -0.16 -7.36 -3.00
N PHE A 230 -1.36 -7.60 -3.54
CA PHE A 230 -2.47 -8.15 -2.75
C PHE A 230 -2.07 -9.46 -2.06
N CYS A 231 -1.41 -10.37 -2.79
CA CYS A 231 -0.97 -11.66 -2.25
C CYS A 231 0.00 -11.52 -1.07
N ILE A 232 1.04 -10.68 -1.22
CA ILE A 232 2.07 -10.54 -0.18
C ILE A 232 1.59 -9.77 1.05
N TYR A 233 0.69 -8.82 0.89
CA TYR A 233 0.05 -8.12 2.02
C TYR A 233 -0.89 -9.02 2.81
N SER A 234 -1.63 -9.90 2.13
CA SER A 234 -2.52 -10.89 2.76
C SER A 234 -1.77 -12.08 3.34
N LEU A 235 -0.44 -12.13 3.22
CA LEU A 235 0.43 -13.22 3.69
C LEU A 235 0.01 -14.60 3.16
N TYR A 236 -0.48 -14.64 1.93
CA TYR A 236 -1.00 -15.84 1.29
C TYR A 236 0.05 -16.93 1.13
N ASP A 237 -0.39 -18.17 1.29
CA ASP A 237 0.36 -19.33 0.84
C ASP A 237 0.20 -19.54 -0.69
N LYS A 238 0.88 -20.55 -1.23
CA LYS A 238 0.86 -20.78 -2.68
C LYS A 238 -0.53 -21.12 -3.22
N GLU A 239 -1.35 -21.85 -2.47
CA GLU A 239 -2.71 -22.24 -2.88
C GLU A 239 -3.63 -21.01 -2.95
N GLN A 240 -3.54 -20.12 -1.96
CA GLN A 240 -4.28 -18.86 -1.92
C GLN A 240 -3.84 -17.90 -3.03
N ILE A 241 -2.53 -17.84 -3.33
CA ILE A 241 -1.99 -17.05 -4.45
C ILE A 241 -2.50 -17.58 -5.78
N ASP A 242 -2.45 -18.89 -6.00
CA ASP A 242 -2.98 -19.51 -7.22
C ASP A 242 -4.48 -19.24 -7.37
N ASN A 243 -5.25 -19.34 -6.29
CA ASN A 243 -6.67 -19.02 -6.28
C ASN A 243 -6.95 -17.55 -6.64
N LEU A 244 -6.18 -16.58 -6.10
CA LEU A 244 -6.37 -15.18 -6.45
C LEU A 244 -6.03 -14.90 -7.92
N ILE A 245 -4.96 -15.50 -8.44
CA ILE A 245 -4.61 -15.43 -9.86
C ILE A 245 -5.74 -16.00 -10.71
N ASP A 246 -6.29 -17.15 -10.35
CA ASP A 246 -7.41 -17.77 -11.07
C ASP A 246 -8.68 -16.91 -11.01
N ILE A 247 -8.98 -16.27 -9.89
CA ILE A 247 -10.07 -15.28 -9.77
C ILE A 247 -9.83 -14.10 -10.71
N TYR A 248 -8.64 -13.51 -10.70
CA TYR A 248 -8.34 -12.36 -11.56
C TYR A 248 -8.44 -12.72 -13.04
N PHE A 249 -7.93 -13.88 -13.49
CA PHE A 249 -7.93 -14.28 -14.91
C PHE A 249 -9.13 -15.16 -15.31
N ASN A 250 -10.09 -15.39 -14.41
CA ASN A 250 -11.23 -16.30 -14.64
C ASN A 250 -10.77 -17.71 -15.06
N GLY A 251 -9.71 -18.21 -14.44
CA GLY A 251 -9.12 -19.52 -14.73
C GLY A 251 -8.38 -19.61 -16.09
N GLN A 252 -8.11 -18.50 -16.75
CA GLN A 252 -7.50 -18.44 -18.08
C GLN A 252 -6.14 -17.70 -18.09
N VAL A 253 -5.26 -18.05 -17.17
CA VAL A 253 -3.90 -17.51 -17.10
C VAL A 253 -2.93 -18.46 -17.84
N ASP A 254 -2.06 -17.93 -18.68
CA ASP A 254 -0.96 -18.72 -19.23
C ASP A 254 0.21 -18.81 -18.23
N GLU A 255 1.04 -19.86 -18.40
CA GLU A 255 2.15 -20.16 -17.48
C GLU A 255 3.21 -19.07 -17.47
N VAL A 256 3.44 -18.33 -18.56
CA VAL A 256 4.39 -17.21 -18.61
C VAL A 256 3.90 -16.07 -17.74
N ILE A 257 2.64 -15.70 -17.85
CA ILE A 257 2.03 -14.64 -17.04
C ILE A 257 1.96 -15.05 -15.57
N LYS A 258 1.59 -16.30 -15.29
CA LYS A 258 1.57 -16.81 -13.90
C LYS A 258 2.96 -16.75 -13.26
N ASN A 259 4.00 -17.19 -13.96
CA ASN A 259 5.38 -17.09 -13.46
C ASN A 259 5.90 -15.66 -13.39
N LYS A 260 5.43 -14.74 -14.24
CA LYS A 260 5.71 -13.31 -14.10
C LYS A 260 5.11 -12.74 -12.83
N ILE A 261 3.88 -13.12 -12.47
CA ILE A 261 3.27 -12.71 -11.19
C ILE A 261 4.08 -13.27 -10.01
N TYR A 262 4.53 -14.53 -10.08
CA TYR A 262 5.42 -15.08 -9.06
C TYR A 262 6.76 -14.33 -8.97
N ALA A 263 7.30 -13.87 -10.11
CA ALA A 263 8.50 -13.03 -10.12
C ALA A 263 8.25 -11.66 -9.46
N TYR A 264 7.07 -11.07 -9.66
CA TYR A 264 6.66 -9.88 -8.91
C TYR A 264 6.50 -10.16 -7.43
N ILE A 265 5.86 -11.28 -7.03
CA ILE A 265 5.76 -11.69 -5.61
C ILE A 265 7.14 -11.77 -4.97
N ALA A 266 8.11 -12.39 -5.65
CA ALA A 266 9.47 -12.48 -5.15
C ALA A 266 10.14 -11.10 -5.03
N SER A 267 10.00 -10.26 -6.04
CA SER A 267 10.63 -8.93 -6.08
C SER A 267 9.99 -7.96 -5.08
N CYS A 268 8.66 -7.95 -5.01
CA CYS A 268 7.93 -7.12 -4.05
C CYS A 268 8.11 -7.61 -2.61
N GLY A 269 8.27 -8.93 -2.40
CA GLY A 269 8.64 -9.48 -1.10
C GLY A 269 9.98 -8.92 -0.60
N LEU A 270 11.02 -8.88 -1.45
CA LEU A 270 12.28 -8.26 -1.08
C LEU A 270 12.14 -6.76 -0.83
N LEU A 271 11.37 -6.06 -1.67
CA LEU A 271 11.09 -4.63 -1.52
C LEU A 271 10.51 -4.31 -0.14
N TRP A 272 9.45 -5.01 0.26
CA TRP A 272 8.78 -4.76 1.54
C TRP A 272 9.57 -5.29 2.73
N SER A 273 10.40 -6.32 2.56
CA SER A 273 11.39 -6.70 3.56
C SER A 273 12.38 -5.57 3.83
N ASN A 274 12.90 -4.92 2.77
CA ASN A 274 13.80 -3.76 2.89
C ASN A 274 13.12 -2.56 3.57
N TRP A 275 11.85 -2.32 3.26
CA TRP A 275 11.04 -1.31 3.93
C TRP A 275 10.87 -1.61 5.43
N CYS A 276 10.62 -2.88 5.80
CA CYS A 276 10.53 -3.29 7.20
C CYS A 276 11.87 -3.06 7.93
N GLU A 277 13.00 -3.37 7.30
CA GLU A 277 14.32 -3.09 7.88
C GLU A 277 14.57 -1.59 8.07
N TYR A 278 14.18 -0.75 7.11
CA TYR A 278 14.23 0.69 7.28
C TYR A 278 13.39 1.17 8.48
N LYS A 279 12.20 0.64 8.65
CA LYS A 279 11.32 1.00 9.78
C LYS A 279 11.82 0.51 11.13
N LEU A 280 12.65 -0.56 11.18
CA LEU A 280 13.34 -0.97 12.40
C LEU A 280 14.26 0.12 12.96
N ASP A 281 14.87 0.94 12.11
CA ASP A 281 15.69 2.09 12.50
C ASP A 281 14.93 3.15 13.30
N PHE A 282 13.61 3.15 13.20
CA PHE A 282 12.67 3.99 13.97
C PHE A 282 11.98 3.24 15.10
N GLY A 283 12.44 2.01 15.42
CA GLY A 283 11.87 1.19 16.49
C GLY A 283 10.53 0.52 16.17
N VAL A 284 10.14 0.48 14.88
CA VAL A 284 8.91 -0.19 14.44
C VAL A 284 9.24 -1.63 14.04
N HIS A 285 8.63 -2.60 14.74
CA HIS A 285 8.84 -4.02 14.51
C HIS A 285 7.61 -4.66 13.88
N PHE A 286 7.77 -5.28 12.72
CA PHE A 286 6.67 -5.94 11.99
C PHE A 286 6.60 -7.46 12.22
N GLY A 287 7.51 -8.04 13.00
CA GLY A 287 7.47 -9.45 13.42
C GLY A 287 7.34 -10.42 12.25
N GLU A 288 6.29 -11.24 12.30
CA GLU A 288 6.03 -12.28 11.30
C GLU A 288 5.85 -11.71 9.87
N TYR A 289 5.24 -10.54 9.74
CA TYR A 289 5.08 -9.88 8.44
C TYR A 289 6.42 -9.65 7.74
N ALA A 290 7.42 -9.07 8.43
CA ALA A 290 8.73 -8.81 7.85
C ALA A 290 9.44 -10.10 7.40
N THR A 291 9.37 -11.16 8.23
CA THR A 291 9.93 -12.47 7.92
C THR A 291 9.27 -13.08 6.69
N LYS A 292 7.94 -13.01 6.61
CA LYS A 292 7.17 -13.56 5.49
C LYS A 292 7.49 -12.85 4.16
N GLN A 293 7.69 -11.53 4.18
CA GLN A 293 8.11 -10.79 2.99
C GLN A 293 9.46 -11.30 2.47
N TYR A 294 10.44 -11.54 3.34
CA TYR A 294 11.72 -12.11 2.95
C TYR A 294 11.62 -13.56 2.45
N GLU A 295 10.74 -14.38 3.05
CA GLU A 295 10.44 -15.73 2.58
C GLU A 295 9.86 -15.71 1.16
N TYR A 296 8.94 -14.79 0.83
CA TYR A 296 8.43 -14.63 -0.54
C TYR A 296 9.56 -14.40 -1.54
N ALA A 297 10.53 -13.54 -1.21
CA ALA A 297 11.67 -13.29 -2.08
C ALA A 297 12.44 -14.59 -2.40
N ARG A 298 12.73 -15.40 -1.39
CA ARG A 298 13.49 -16.63 -1.53
C ARG A 298 12.73 -17.74 -2.23
N ASP A 299 11.49 -17.97 -1.83
CA ASP A 299 10.74 -19.15 -2.22
C ASP A 299 10.15 -18.99 -3.62
N TYR A 300 9.62 -17.82 -3.95
CA TYR A 300 9.07 -17.55 -5.28
C TYR A 300 10.18 -17.37 -6.34
N TYR A 301 11.34 -16.86 -5.97
CA TYR A 301 12.51 -16.93 -6.85
C TYR A 301 12.82 -18.37 -7.28
N LYS A 302 12.85 -19.32 -6.32
CA LYS A 302 13.12 -20.74 -6.63
C LYS A 302 12.09 -21.31 -7.61
N ILE A 303 10.80 -21.04 -7.38
CA ILE A 303 9.71 -21.51 -8.25
C ILE A 303 9.91 -20.99 -9.69
N VAL A 304 10.14 -19.67 -9.83
CA VAL A 304 10.33 -19.05 -11.15
C VAL A 304 11.61 -19.57 -11.81
N LYS A 305 12.69 -19.70 -11.08
CA LYS A 305 13.98 -20.21 -11.58
C LYS A 305 13.86 -21.63 -12.12
N GLU A 306 13.21 -22.53 -11.38
CA GLU A 306 12.96 -23.90 -11.80
C GLU A 306 12.11 -23.94 -13.09
N TRP A 307 11.10 -23.09 -13.20
CA TRP A 307 10.27 -22.99 -14.38
C TRP A 307 11.08 -22.47 -15.58
N LEU A 308 11.87 -21.41 -15.40
CA LEU A 308 12.73 -20.86 -16.45
C LEU A 308 13.75 -21.88 -16.96
N ASP A 309 14.36 -22.66 -16.08
CA ASP A 309 15.36 -23.67 -16.44
C ASP A 309 14.74 -24.84 -17.24
N LYS A 310 13.47 -25.15 -17.03
CA LYS A 310 12.74 -26.20 -17.78
C LYS A 310 12.24 -25.73 -19.14
N ASN A 311 12.12 -24.41 -19.34
CA ASN A 311 11.52 -23.81 -20.56
C ASN A 311 12.54 -22.98 -21.38
N ARG A 312 13.83 -23.17 -21.12
CA ARG A 312 14.94 -22.62 -21.91
C ARG A 312 15.15 -23.34 -23.20
#